data_3a70282515bdb4f84c7acdd6db80dfaf
#
_entry.id   3a70282515bdb4f84c7acdd6db80dfaf
#
_cell.length_a   1.000
_cell.length_b   1.000
_cell.length_c   1.000
_cell.angle_alpha   90.00
_cell.angle_beta   90.00
_cell.angle_gamma   90.00
#
_symmetry.space_group_name_H-M   'P 1'
#
loop_
_entity.id
_entity.type
_entity.pdbx_description
1 polymer ?
#
loop_
_entity_poly.entity_id
_entity_poly.type
_entity_poly.pdbx_seq_one_letter_code
_entity_poly.pdbx_strand_id
1 'polypeptide(L)'
;MRSDYSRSALLSQQVTDLTLGDAVYLGLRNNRSIRSSYLQRVAQKFDLRVAEDVFNPKLLITGNYRTTRGSSDTTQNLNMAPATSLLSEYGTRLSMAWIQDLNKADRAGRQRSDGLDLAIIQPLLRGAGWDVTTAPLRLARITEQSNRLNLKAGVAQTITAIITTYRELLRSQEQLTIAQEALKRANALLEVNRALISAGRMAEFEIVQTEADIASQELGVEEARNQVDVNRLSLLRLLALDMSSRIHASEALQAAKISIDQREALRLAQIQQP
;
A
#
# COMPACT_ATOMS: atom_id res chain seq x y z
N MET A 1 -26.24 -1.68 2.45
CA MET A 1 -25.06 -0.89 2.86
C MET A 1 -25.29 -0.03 4.12
N ARG A 2 -26.28 -0.31 4.94
CA ARG A 2 -26.62 0.46 6.18
C ARG A 2 -26.43 -0.32 7.50
N SER A 3 -25.98 -1.57 7.48
CA SER A 3 -25.87 -2.39 8.72
C SER A 3 -24.48 -2.42 9.36
N ASP A 4 -23.43 -1.96 8.68
CA ASP A 4 -22.06 -2.03 9.21
C ASP A 4 -21.68 -0.83 10.11
N TYR A 5 -22.38 0.31 9.96
CA TYR A 5 -22.11 1.49 10.80
C TYR A 5 -22.61 1.34 12.25
N SER A 6 -23.62 0.51 12.50
CA SER A 6 -24.14 0.32 13.86
C SER A 6 -23.30 -0.66 14.70
N ARG A 7 -22.56 -1.58 14.07
CA ARG A 7 -21.65 -2.50 14.78
C ARG A 7 -20.37 -1.81 15.25
N SER A 8 -19.84 -0.86 14.49
CA SER A 8 -18.67 -0.08 14.91
C SER A 8 -18.94 0.86 16.09
N ALA A 9 -20.16 1.40 16.19
CA ALA A 9 -20.55 2.29 17.29
C ALA A 9 -20.72 1.55 18.64
N LEU A 10 -21.11 0.26 18.61
CA LEU A 10 -21.21 -0.55 19.82
C LEU A 10 -19.86 -1.06 20.34
N LEU A 11 -18.86 -1.20 19.48
CA LEU A 11 -17.50 -1.58 19.85
C LEU A 11 -16.70 -0.42 20.48
N SER A 12 -17.14 0.84 20.30
CA SER A 12 -16.46 2.02 20.81
C SER A 12 -16.52 2.19 22.33
N GLN A 13 -17.38 1.49 23.05
CA GLN A 13 -17.53 1.58 24.52
C GLN A 13 -16.94 0.40 25.29
N GLN A 14 -16.73 -0.76 24.67
CA GLN A 14 -16.10 -1.92 25.29
C GLN A 14 -14.63 -2.00 24.94
N VAL A 15 -13.79 -2.23 25.96
CA VAL A 15 -12.39 -2.59 25.76
C VAL A 15 -12.36 -3.96 25.12
N THR A 16 -11.74 -4.03 23.94
CA THR A 16 -11.63 -5.28 23.19
C THR A 16 -10.22 -5.84 23.39
N ASP A 17 -10.13 -7.02 23.96
CA ASP A 17 -8.89 -7.75 24.06
C ASP A 17 -8.45 -8.21 22.65
N LEU A 18 -7.22 -7.90 22.30
CA LEU A 18 -6.64 -8.16 20.99
C LEU A 18 -5.41 -9.05 21.16
N THR A 19 -5.39 -10.19 20.49
CA THR A 19 -4.19 -11.03 20.39
C THR A 19 -3.30 -10.57 19.23
N LEU A 20 -2.03 -10.99 19.23
CA LEU A 20 -1.11 -10.71 18.11
C LEU A 20 -1.66 -11.28 16.78
N GLY A 21 -2.23 -12.50 16.84
CA GLY A 21 -2.85 -13.14 15.68
C GLY A 21 -4.00 -12.32 15.10
N ASP A 22 -4.89 -11.81 15.97
CA ASP A 22 -6.01 -10.95 15.56
C ASP A 22 -5.52 -9.63 14.98
N ALA A 23 -4.49 -9.02 15.57
CA ALA A 23 -3.88 -7.78 15.07
C ALA A 23 -3.32 -7.98 13.66
N VAL A 24 -2.57 -9.06 13.42
CA VAL A 24 -2.04 -9.38 12.09
C VAL A 24 -3.17 -9.65 11.10
N TYR A 25 -4.18 -10.43 11.48
CA TYR A 25 -5.32 -10.72 10.63
C TYR A 25 -6.10 -9.45 10.23
N LEU A 26 -6.42 -8.60 11.21
CA LEU A 26 -7.10 -7.31 10.97
C LEU A 26 -6.26 -6.38 10.10
N GLY A 27 -4.96 -6.32 10.36
CA GLY A 27 -4.04 -5.52 9.56
C GLY A 27 -3.98 -5.99 8.11
N LEU A 28 -3.84 -7.28 7.84
CA LEU A 28 -3.86 -7.83 6.48
C LEU A 28 -5.16 -7.54 5.75
N ARG A 29 -6.28 -7.56 6.45
CA ARG A 29 -7.61 -7.34 5.88
C ARG A 29 -7.91 -5.86 5.61
N ASN A 30 -7.53 -4.97 6.52
CA ASN A 30 -8.02 -3.59 6.54
C ASN A 30 -6.94 -2.55 6.20
N ASN A 31 -5.64 -2.89 6.30
CA ASN A 31 -4.56 -1.94 6.13
C ASN A 31 -4.63 -1.24 4.76
N ARG A 32 -4.65 0.10 4.80
CA ARG A 32 -4.81 0.93 3.60
C ARG A 32 -3.62 0.84 2.67
N SER A 33 -2.40 0.68 3.21
CA SER A 33 -1.18 0.55 2.42
C SER A 33 -1.17 -0.75 1.62
N ILE A 34 -1.52 -1.89 2.25
CA ILE A 34 -1.67 -3.18 1.57
C ILE A 34 -2.71 -3.07 0.46
N ARG A 35 -3.86 -2.49 0.75
CA ARG A 35 -4.94 -2.31 -0.24
C ARG A 35 -4.51 -1.44 -1.42
N SER A 36 -3.80 -0.33 -1.15
CA SER A 36 -3.23 0.53 -2.18
C SER A 36 -2.22 -0.22 -3.05
N SER A 37 -1.31 -1.00 -2.43
CA SER A 37 -0.33 -1.82 -3.15
C SER A 37 -0.98 -2.88 -4.05
N TYR A 38 -2.09 -3.48 -3.63
CA TYR A 38 -2.87 -4.38 -4.48
C TYR A 38 -3.50 -3.66 -5.68
N LEU A 39 -4.08 -2.47 -5.48
CA LEU A 39 -4.63 -1.68 -6.59
C LEU A 39 -3.54 -1.26 -7.58
N GLN A 40 -2.40 -0.81 -7.07
CA GLN A 40 -1.24 -0.48 -7.89
C GLN A 40 -0.74 -1.71 -8.67
N ARG A 41 -0.75 -2.87 -8.04
CA ARG A 41 -0.39 -4.13 -8.69
C ARG A 41 -1.31 -4.49 -9.86
N VAL A 42 -2.60 -4.19 -9.74
CA VAL A 42 -3.56 -4.37 -10.85
C VAL A 42 -3.18 -3.47 -12.02
N ALA A 43 -2.87 -2.20 -11.78
CA ALA A 43 -2.44 -1.27 -12.83
C ALA A 43 -1.14 -1.77 -13.51
N GLN A 44 -0.12 -2.13 -12.72
CA GLN A 44 1.16 -2.65 -13.24
C GLN A 44 1.02 -3.91 -14.11
N LYS A 45 0.03 -4.76 -13.81
CA LYS A 45 -0.27 -5.92 -14.64
C LYS A 45 -0.81 -5.54 -16.02
N PHE A 46 -1.49 -4.40 -16.14
CA PHE A 46 -1.91 -3.88 -17.45
C PHE A 46 -0.73 -3.42 -18.29
N ASP A 47 0.33 -2.88 -17.69
CA ASP A 47 1.53 -2.45 -18.42
C ASP A 47 2.19 -3.61 -19.17
N LEU A 48 2.24 -4.81 -18.56
CA LEU A 48 2.71 -6.01 -19.24
C LEU A 48 1.78 -6.39 -20.41
N ARG A 49 0.47 -6.36 -20.23
CA ARG A 49 -0.48 -6.65 -21.31
C ARG A 49 -0.35 -5.67 -22.47
N VAL A 50 -0.14 -4.39 -22.18
CA VAL A 50 0.11 -3.36 -23.20
C VAL A 50 1.40 -3.67 -23.97
N ALA A 51 2.46 -4.13 -23.28
CA ALA A 51 3.70 -4.53 -23.93
C ALA A 51 3.53 -5.79 -24.82
N GLU A 52 2.69 -6.74 -24.40
CA GLU A 52 2.35 -7.93 -25.17
C GLU A 52 1.46 -7.60 -26.39
N ASP A 53 0.54 -6.63 -26.21
CA ASP A 53 -0.39 -6.21 -27.26
C ASP A 53 0.28 -5.52 -28.46
N VAL A 54 1.53 -5.09 -28.31
CA VAL A 54 2.29 -4.48 -29.41
C VAL A 54 2.43 -5.42 -30.60
N PHE A 55 2.50 -6.73 -30.36
CA PHE A 55 2.65 -7.76 -31.39
C PHE A 55 1.30 -8.33 -31.90
N ASN A 56 0.18 -7.89 -31.34
CA ASN A 56 -1.14 -8.28 -31.82
C ASN A 56 -1.55 -7.45 -33.04
N PRO A 57 -2.30 -8.05 -33.97
CA PRO A 57 -2.88 -7.32 -35.10
C PRO A 57 -3.79 -6.20 -34.59
N LYS A 58 -3.62 -5.00 -35.13
CA LYS A 58 -4.45 -3.83 -34.78
C LYS A 58 -5.33 -3.48 -36.00
N LEU A 59 -6.63 -3.38 -35.75
CA LEU A 59 -7.60 -2.87 -36.71
C LEU A 59 -8.02 -1.48 -36.30
N LEU A 60 -7.83 -0.51 -37.16
CA LEU A 60 -8.24 0.87 -37.00
C LEU A 60 -9.17 1.25 -38.15
N ILE A 61 -10.32 1.81 -37.84
CA ILE A 61 -11.24 2.36 -38.82
C ILE A 61 -11.26 3.85 -38.65
N THR A 62 -10.74 4.56 -39.65
CA THR A 62 -10.78 6.04 -39.67
C THR A 62 -11.85 6.49 -40.66
N GLY A 63 -12.65 7.47 -40.25
CA GLY A 63 -13.65 8.10 -41.08
C GLY A 63 -13.57 9.61 -40.93
N ASN A 64 -13.43 10.36 -42.01
CA ASN A 64 -13.43 11.80 -42.06
C ASN A 64 -14.50 12.31 -42.97
N TYR A 65 -15.40 13.14 -42.48
CA TYR A 65 -16.34 13.88 -43.30
C TYR A 65 -16.03 15.37 -43.17
N ARG A 66 -15.85 16.03 -44.35
CA ARG A 66 -15.55 17.45 -44.42
C ARG A 66 -16.47 18.11 -45.44
N THR A 67 -17.12 19.18 -45.04
CA THR A 67 -17.84 20.06 -45.94
C THR A 67 -17.12 21.39 -45.99
N THR A 68 -16.76 21.85 -47.18
CA THR A 68 -16.16 23.18 -47.38
C THR A 68 -17.10 23.96 -48.28
N ARG A 69 -17.56 25.11 -47.80
CA ARG A 69 -18.45 26.02 -48.52
C ARG A 69 -17.67 27.26 -48.94
N GLY A 70 -17.40 27.38 -50.23
CA GLY A 70 -16.77 28.57 -50.82
C GLY A 70 -17.79 29.51 -51.44
N SER A 71 -17.33 30.65 -51.92
CA SER A 71 -18.21 31.65 -52.54
C SER A 71 -18.80 31.17 -53.91
N SER A 72 -18.18 30.19 -54.55
CA SER A 72 -18.54 29.68 -55.90
C SER A 72 -18.87 28.19 -55.96
N ASP A 73 -18.58 27.41 -54.91
CA ASP A 73 -18.79 25.95 -54.92
C ASP A 73 -18.84 25.39 -53.48
N THR A 74 -19.62 24.34 -53.26
CA THR A 74 -19.65 23.59 -52.03
C THR A 74 -19.07 22.20 -52.30
N THR A 75 -18.02 21.84 -51.58
CA THR A 75 -17.40 20.51 -51.68
C THR A 75 -17.67 19.69 -50.42
N GLN A 76 -18.02 18.43 -50.61
CA GLN A 76 -18.21 17.42 -49.57
C GLN A 76 -17.25 16.30 -49.78
N ASN A 77 -16.41 16.02 -48.79
CA ASN A 77 -15.43 14.95 -48.79
C ASN A 77 -15.77 13.95 -47.69
N LEU A 78 -15.94 12.69 -48.07
CA LEU A 78 -16.01 11.57 -47.13
C LEU A 78 -14.86 10.64 -47.47
N ASN A 79 -13.94 10.50 -46.51
CA ASN A 79 -12.86 9.54 -46.56
C ASN A 79 -13.10 8.47 -45.49
N MET A 80 -13.03 7.19 -45.88
CA MET A 80 -13.08 6.04 -45.00
C MET A 80 -11.86 5.16 -45.27
N ALA A 81 -11.10 4.84 -44.23
CA ALA A 81 -9.90 4.03 -44.35
C ALA A 81 -9.80 3.03 -43.17
N PRO A 82 -10.45 1.84 -43.28
CA PRO A 82 -10.13 0.72 -42.46
C PRO A 82 -8.68 0.25 -42.74
N ALA A 83 -7.88 0.14 -41.71
CA ALA A 83 -6.48 -0.28 -41.80
C ALA A 83 -6.16 -1.31 -40.73
N THR A 84 -5.38 -2.32 -41.10
CA THR A 84 -4.81 -3.28 -40.16
C THR A 84 -3.30 -3.17 -40.17
N SER A 85 -2.68 -3.32 -39.00
CA SER A 85 -1.24 -3.33 -38.85
C SER A 85 -0.80 -4.43 -37.90
N LEU A 86 0.34 -5.06 -38.20
CA LEU A 86 0.97 -6.10 -37.40
C LEU A 86 2.47 -5.81 -37.29
N LEU A 87 3.00 -5.89 -36.09
CA LEU A 87 4.45 -5.90 -35.83
C LEU A 87 4.86 -7.32 -35.47
N SER A 88 5.76 -7.90 -36.25
CA SER A 88 6.39 -9.18 -35.94
C SER A 88 7.47 -9.03 -34.87
N GLU A 89 7.76 -10.07 -34.09
CA GLU A 89 8.86 -10.13 -33.16
C GLU A 89 10.24 -9.89 -33.77
N TYR A 90 10.39 -10.08 -35.09
CA TYR A 90 11.62 -9.79 -35.84
C TYR A 90 11.71 -8.34 -36.34
N GLY A 91 10.72 -7.52 -36.04
CA GLY A 91 10.68 -6.12 -36.46
C GLY A 91 10.02 -5.86 -37.80
N THR A 92 9.53 -6.90 -38.50
CA THR A 92 8.75 -6.75 -39.74
C THR A 92 7.43 -6.07 -39.43
N ARG A 93 7.09 -5.01 -40.13
CA ARG A 93 5.81 -4.33 -40.08
C ARG A 93 5.00 -4.68 -41.31
N LEU A 94 3.82 -5.22 -41.07
CA LEU A 94 2.84 -5.50 -42.10
C LEU A 94 1.69 -4.51 -41.91
N SER A 95 1.29 -3.82 -42.97
CA SER A 95 0.11 -2.96 -42.97
C SER A 95 -0.71 -3.16 -44.22
N MET A 96 -2.03 -3.12 -44.06
CA MET A 96 -3.01 -3.14 -45.12
C MET A 96 -4.05 -2.06 -44.81
N ALA A 97 -4.33 -1.20 -45.78
CA ALA A 97 -5.35 -0.19 -45.69
C ALA A 97 -6.25 -0.23 -46.95
N TRP A 98 -7.55 -0.14 -46.72
CA TRP A 98 -8.52 0.04 -47.82
C TRP A 98 -9.05 1.46 -47.73
N ILE A 99 -8.66 2.29 -48.70
CA ILE A 99 -8.98 3.72 -48.73
C ILE A 99 -10.15 3.93 -49.63
N GLN A 100 -11.19 4.57 -49.15
CA GLN A 100 -12.36 4.99 -49.93
C GLN A 100 -12.53 6.50 -49.82
N ASP A 101 -12.48 7.19 -50.95
CA ASP A 101 -12.71 8.61 -51.06
C ASP A 101 -13.97 8.88 -51.91
N LEU A 102 -14.89 9.60 -51.31
CA LEU A 102 -16.09 10.12 -51.95
C LEU A 102 -16.06 11.63 -51.93
N ASN A 103 -15.89 12.22 -53.11
CA ASN A 103 -15.89 13.67 -53.33
C ASN A 103 -17.16 14.08 -54.05
N LYS A 104 -17.86 15.04 -53.54
CA LYS A 104 -18.99 15.69 -54.20
C LYS A 104 -18.78 17.19 -54.22
N ALA A 105 -18.79 17.77 -55.42
CA ALA A 105 -18.74 19.21 -55.64
C ALA A 105 -19.93 19.64 -56.48
N ASP A 106 -20.48 20.83 -56.23
CA ASP A 106 -21.67 21.30 -56.96
C ASP A 106 -21.39 21.49 -58.44
N ARG A 107 -20.14 21.88 -58.82
CA ARG A 107 -19.71 22.05 -60.21
C ARG A 107 -19.06 20.81 -60.85
N ALA A 108 -18.22 20.10 -60.10
CA ALA A 108 -17.46 18.94 -60.61
C ALA A 108 -18.24 17.62 -60.50
N GLY A 109 -19.41 17.61 -59.86
CA GLY A 109 -20.20 16.42 -59.68
C GLY A 109 -19.66 15.48 -58.55
N ARG A 110 -19.91 14.17 -58.73
CA ARG A 110 -19.55 13.13 -57.77
C ARG A 110 -18.40 12.30 -58.27
N GLN A 111 -17.32 12.20 -57.52
CA GLN A 111 -16.20 11.37 -57.83
C GLN A 111 -15.98 10.36 -56.69
N ARG A 112 -15.72 9.12 -57.02
CA ARG A 112 -15.38 8.04 -56.08
C ARG A 112 -14.04 7.45 -56.47
N SER A 113 -13.18 7.24 -55.47
CA SER A 113 -11.90 6.54 -55.62
C SER A 113 -11.81 5.48 -54.54
N ASP A 114 -11.44 4.27 -54.92
CA ASP A 114 -11.20 3.15 -54.03
C ASP A 114 -9.78 2.62 -54.29
N GLY A 115 -9.03 2.37 -53.19
CA GLY A 115 -7.66 1.85 -53.27
C GLY A 115 -7.36 0.85 -52.15
N LEU A 116 -6.57 -0.15 -52.46
CA LEU A 116 -5.98 -1.06 -51.48
C LEU A 116 -4.49 -0.79 -51.41
N ASP A 117 -3.99 -0.45 -50.25
CA ASP A 117 -2.58 -0.26 -49.94
C ASP A 117 -2.10 -1.43 -49.07
N LEU A 118 -1.04 -2.11 -49.53
CA LEU A 118 -0.37 -3.20 -48.82
C LEU A 118 1.11 -2.86 -48.70
N ALA A 119 1.62 -2.72 -47.46
CA ALA A 119 3.02 -2.43 -47.22
C ALA A 119 3.65 -3.48 -46.29
N ILE A 120 4.84 -3.92 -46.66
CA ILE A 120 5.72 -4.77 -45.82
C ILE A 120 7.02 -4.05 -45.67
N ILE A 121 7.38 -3.74 -44.41
CA ILE A 121 8.60 -3.03 -44.04
C ILE A 121 9.44 -3.93 -43.16
N GLN A 122 10.62 -4.33 -43.67
CA GLN A 122 11.60 -5.11 -42.91
C GLN A 122 12.83 -4.25 -42.63
N PRO A 123 13.10 -3.86 -41.36
CA PRO A 123 14.38 -3.26 -41.03
C PRO A 123 15.50 -4.30 -41.15
N LEU A 124 16.60 -3.94 -41.79
CA LEU A 124 17.73 -4.84 -42.02
C LEU A 124 18.95 -4.55 -41.13
N LEU A 125 19.03 -3.34 -40.59
CA LEU A 125 20.13 -2.88 -39.74
C LEU A 125 19.62 -2.44 -38.38
N ARG A 126 19.46 -1.14 -38.15
CA ARG A 126 18.98 -0.59 -36.90
C ARG A 126 17.50 -0.93 -36.67
N GLY A 127 17.18 -1.54 -35.54
CA GLY A 127 15.82 -1.94 -35.23
C GLY A 127 15.40 -3.32 -35.79
N ALA A 128 16.36 -4.04 -36.37
CA ALA A 128 16.13 -5.42 -36.86
C ALA A 128 16.45 -6.44 -35.76
N GLY A 129 15.77 -7.57 -35.86
CA GLY A 129 16.06 -8.77 -35.07
C GLY A 129 15.21 -8.89 -33.80
N TRP A 130 15.09 -10.12 -33.38
CA TRP A 130 14.25 -10.53 -32.25
C TRP A 130 14.66 -9.85 -30.94
N ASP A 131 15.97 -9.78 -30.65
CA ASP A 131 16.48 -9.20 -29.42
C ASP A 131 16.14 -7.72 -29.23
N VAL A 132 16.20 -6.95 -30.31
CA VAL A 132 15.90 -5.50 -30.27
C VAL A 132 14.39 -5.27 -30.20
N THR A 133 13.64 -5.98 -31.04
CA THR A 133 12.18 -5.79 -31.14
C THR A 133 11.44 -6.27 -29.90
N THR A 134 11.90 -7.36 -29.27
CA THR A 134 11.27 -7.91 -28.06
C THR A 134 11.85 -7.36 -26.77
N ALA A 135 12.90 -6.53 -26.82
CA ALA A 135 13.52 -5.94 -25.62
C ALA A 135 12.52 -5.22 -24.69
N PRO A 136 11.58 -4.39 -25.19
CA PRO A 136 10.56 -3.76 -24.34
C PRO A 136 9.66 -4.78 -23.65
N LEU A 137 9.27 -5.85 -24.35
CA LEU A 137 8.46 -6.93 -23.77
C LEU A 137 9.22 -7.70 -22.69
N ARG A 138 10.49 -8.02 -22.94
CA ARG A 138 11.34 -8.70 -21.94
C ARG A 138 11.53 -7.82 -20.71
N LEU A 139 11.75 -6.52 -20.90
CA LEU A 139 11.83 -5.57 -19.78
C LEU A 139 10.50 -5.51 -19.00
N ALA A 140 9.37 -5.46 -19.68
CA ALA A 140 8.06 -5.47 -19.04
C ALA A 140 7.83 -6.74 -18.20
N ARG A 141 8.28 -7.91 -18.67
CA ARG A 141 8.21 -9.18 -17.92
C ARG A 141 9.08 -9.17 -16.67
N ILE A 142 10.30 -8.66 -16.76
CA ILE A 142 11.20 -8.52 -15.61
C ILE A 142 10.62 -7.52 -14.60
N THR A 143 10.12 -6.39 -15.09
CA THR A 143 9.44 -5.38 -14.25
C THR A 143 8.23 -5.97 -13.53
N GLU A 144 7.43 -6.78 -14.22
CA GLU A 144 6.30 -7.48 -13.64
C GLU A 144 6.73 -8.44 -12.51
N GLN A 145 7.79 -9.19 -12.72
CA GLN A 145 8.37 -10.06 -11.68
C GLN A 145 8.85 -9.25 -10.48
N SER A 146 9.55 -8.14 -10.71
CA SER A 146 9.99 -7.20 -9.66
C SER A 146 8.79 -6.64 -8.89
N ASN A 147 7.75 -6.17 -9.57
CA ASN A 147 6.54 -5.65 -8.94
C ASN A 147 5.83 -6.68 -8.05
N ARG A 148 5.84 -7.94 -8.46
CA ARG A 148 5.29 -9.05 -7.66
C ARG A 148 6.09 -9.27 -6.38
N LEU A 149 7.42 -9.23 -6.46
CA LEU A 149 8.31 -9.37 -5.30
C LEU A 149 8.19 -8.16 -4.38
N ASN A 150 8.10 -6.95 -4.91
CA ASN A 150 7.90 -5.72 -4.15
C ASN A 150 6.57 -5.73 -3.37
N LEU A 151 5.48 -6.24 -3.96
CA LEU A 151 4.23 -6.43 -3.23
C LEU A 151 4.41 -7.38 -2.04
N LYS A 152 5.08 -8.52 -2.27
CA LYS A 152 5.35 -9.50 -1.20
C LYS A 152 6.18 -8.88 -0.07
N ALA A 153 7.23 -8.13 -0.42
CA ALA A 153 8.08 -7.42 0.54
C ALA A 153 7.29 -6.37 1.33
N GLY A 154 6.46 -5.57 0.67
CA GLY A 154 5.61 -4.55 1.32
C GLY A 154 4.59 -5.14 2.29
N VAL A 155 3.98 -6.28 1.94
CA VAL A 155 3.10 -7.02 2.86
C VAL A 155 3.87 -7.52 4.09
N ALA A 156 5.04 -8.15 3.89
CA ALA A 156 5.88 -8.62 4.99
C ALA A 156 6.31 -7.47 5.92
N GLN A 157 6.71 -6.34 5.35
CA GLN A 157 7.09 -5.14 6.10
C GLN A 157 5.92 -4.59 6.94
N THR A 158 4.71 -4.60 6.38
CA THR A 158 3.50 -4.17 7.11
C THR A 158 3.19 -5.12 8.27
N ILE A 159 3.32 -6.43 8.07
CA ILE A 159 3.16 -7.42 9.14
C ILE A 159 4.17 -7.17 10.26
N THR A 160 5.45 -6.97 9.90
CA THR A 160 6.50 -6.66 10.88
C THR A 160 6.18 -5.40 11.68
N ALA A 161 5.71 -4.33 11.01
CA ALA A 161 5.32 -3.10 11.68
C ALA A 161 4.15 -3.32 12.66
N ILE A 162 3.15 -4.14 12.30
CA ILE A 162 2.04 -4.49 13.19
C ILE A 162 2.54 -5.25 14.41
N ILE A 163 3.40 -6.26 14.22
CA ILE A 163 3.97 -7.06 15.32
C ILE A 163 4.76 -6.16 16.28
N THR A 164 5.61 -5.29 15.74
CA THR A 164 6.43 -4.38 16.56
C THR A 164 5.54 -3.42 17.36
N THR A 165 4.58 -2.75 16.70
CA THR A 165 3.70 -1.79 17.37
C THR A 165 2.78 -2.48 18.39
N TYR A 166 2.32 -3.70 18.13
CA TYR A 166 1.56 -4.49 19.11
C TYR A 166 2.41 -4.79 20.36
N ARG A 167 3.66 -5.20 20.19
CA ARG A 167 4.57 -5.47 21.30
C ARG A 167 4.94 -4.20 22.09
N GLU A 168 5.04 -3.07 21.41
CA GLU A 168 5.22 -1.77 22.08
C GLU A 168 3.99 -1.37 22.91
N LEU A 169 2.78 -1.63 22.42
CA LEU A 169 1.56 -1.44 23.20
C LEU A 169 1.57 -2.33 24.46
N LEU A 170 1.84 -3.61 24.27
CA LEU A 170 1.93 -4.57 25.39
C LEU A 170 2.95 -4.14 26.44
N ARG A 171 4.15 -3.74 25.98
CA ARG A 171 5.20 -3.21 26.88
C ARG A 171 4.76 -1.97 27.63
N SER A 172 4.10 -1.02 26.97
CA SER A 172 3.64 0.21 27.63
C SER A 172 2.53 -0.06 28.64
N GLN A 173 1.66 -1.05 28.42
CA GLN A 173 0.67 -1.50 29.39
C GLN A 173 1.33 -2.06 30.67
N GLU A 174 2.36 -2.90 30.51
CA GLU A 174 3.12 -3.41 31.64
C GLU A 174 3.87 -2.29 32.39
N GLN A 175 4.44 -1.33 31.66
CA GLN A 175 5.09 -0.16 32.28
C GLN A 175 4.09 0.68 33.11
N LEU A 176 2.86 0.86 32.61
CA LEU A 176 1.81 1.55 33.37
C LEU A 176 1.46 0.78 34.65
N THR A 177 1.35 -0.52 34.59
CA THR A 177 1.11 -1.37 35.77
C THR A 177 2.22 -1.23 36.77
N ILE A 178 3.49 -1.27 36.35
CA ILE A 178 4.66 -1.07 37.22
C ILE A 178 4.66 0.32 37.86
N ALA A 179 4.34 1.37 37.10
CA ALA A 179 4.27 2.75 37.62
C ALA A 179 3.16 2.89 38.66
N GLN A 180 1.99 2.32 38.43
CA GLN A 180 0.87 2.32 39.36
C GLN A 180 1.22 1.59 40.68
N GLU A 181 1.90 0.44 40.58
CA GLU A 181 2.37 -0.28 41.77
C GLU A 181 3.48 0.47 42.52
N ALA A 182 4.34 1.25 41.81
CA ALA A 182 5.33 2.11 42.42
C ALA A 182 4.65 3.24 43.20
N LEU A 183 3.65 3.92 42.62
CA LEU A 183 2.87 4.94 43.29
C LEU A 183 2.15 4.39 44.55
N LYS A 184 1.55 3.20 44.44
CA LYS A 184 0.89 2.53 45.54
C LYS A 184 1.86 2.24 46.69
N ARG A 185 3.09 1.81 46.41
CA ARG A 185 4.13 1.60 47.42
C ARG A 185 4.59 2.92 48.04
N ALA A 186 4.74 4.01 47.28
CA ALA A 186 5.10 5.32 47.78
C ALA A 186 4.02 5.88 48.76
N ASN A 187 2.74 5.73 48.38
CA ASN A 187 1.63 6.10 49.27
C ASN A 187 1.60 5.28 50.57
N ALA A 188 1.87 3.97 50.50
CA ALA A 188 1.97 3.13 51.71
C ALA A 188 3.13 3.55 52.60
N LEU A 189 4.27 3.97 52.02
CA LEU A 189 5.40 4.50 52.76
C LEU A 189 5.04 5.81 53.48
N LEU A 190 4.28 6.72 52.85
CA LEU A 190 3.79 7.94 53.45
C LEU A 190 2.98 7.64 54.72
N GLU A 191 2.08 6.67 54.69
CA GLU A 191 1.29 6.28 55.86
C GLU A 191 2.16 5.74 57.02
N VAL A 192 3.19 4.94 56.67
CA VAL A 192 4.18 4.48 57.69
C VAL A 192 4.95 5.63 58.27
N ASN A 193 5.43 6.58 57.44
CA ASN A 193 6.17 7.76 57.92
C ASN A 193 5.31 8.65 58.82
N ARG A 194 4.03 8.88 58.47
CA ARG A 194 3.06 9.60 59.31
C ARG A 194 2.87 8.93 60.67
N ALA A 195 2.76 7.61 60.71
CA ALA A 195 2.66 6.87 61.98
C ALA A 195 3.94 6.98 62.84
N LEU A 196 5.12 6.94 62.18
CA LEU A 196 6.39 7.11 62.89
C LEU A 196 6.58 8.54 63.50
N ILE A 197 6.17 9.56 62.76
CA ILE A 197 6.18 10.96 63.22
C ILE A 197 5.23 11.13 64.41
N SER A 198 4.00 10.58 64.28
CA SER A 198 3.04 10.64 65.38
C SER A 198 3.52 9.93 66.67
N ALA A 199 4.34 8.90 66.50
CA ALA A 199 5.00 8.19 67.64
C ALA A 199 6.29 8.87 68.12
N GLY A 200 6.67 10.03 67.57
CA GLY A 200 7.90 10.77 67.95
C GLY A 200 9.20 10.06 67.47
N ARG A 201 9.15 9.15 66.56
CA ARG A 201 10.28 8.32 66.07
C ARG A 201 10.89 8.79 64.75
N MET A 202 10.28 9.82 64.09
CA MET A 202 10.76 10.42 62.86
C MET A 202 10.54 11.93 62.91
N ALA A 203 11.40 12.71 62.26
CA ALA A 203 11.30 14.18 62.25
C ALA A 203 10.23 14.60 61.19
N GLU A 204 9.46 15.64 61.48
CA GLU A 204 8.36 16.12 60.61
C GLU A 204 8.82 16.52 59.24
N PHE A 205 10.03 17.06 59.06
CA PHE A 205 10.50 17.51 57.76
C PHE A 205 10.73 16.36 56.73
N GLU A 206 10.90 15.11 57.19
CA GLU A 206 11.09 13.95 56.30
C GLU A 206 9.83 13.60 55.53
N ILE A 207 8.66 14.09 55.98
CA ILE A 207 7.40 13.90 55.21
C ILE A 207 7.44 14.65 53.88
N VAL A 208 8.10 15.81 53.83
CA VAL A 208 8.21 16.63 52.60
C VAL A 208 8.93 15.88 51.50
N GLN A 209 9.99 15.12 51.84
CA GLN A 209 10.69 14.28 50.87
C GLN A 209 9.80 13.15 50.32
N THR A 210 9.04 12.51 51.22
CA THR A 210 8.13 11.41 50.80
C THR A 210 6.99 11.94 49.92
N GLU A 211 6.46 13.13 50.22
CA GLU A 211 5.44 13.78 49.39
C GLU A 211 6.00 14.20 48.01
N ALA A 212 7.24 14.67 47.93
CA ALA A 212 7.91 14.96 46.67
C ALA A 212 8.13 13.70 45.82
N ASP A 213 8.50 12.58 46.49
CA ASP A 213 8.65 11.29 45.81
C ASP A 213 7.31 10.79 45.25
N ILE A 214 6.19 10.95 46.01
CA ILE A 214 4.84 10.61 45.52
C ILE A 214 4.47 11.45 44.29
N ALA A 215 4.69 12.77 44.33
CA ALA A 215 4.42 13.64 43.19
C ALA A 215 5.21 13.22 41.95
N SER A 216 6.46 12.76 42.13
CA SER A 216 7.28 12.21 41.07
C SER A 216 6.69 10.89 40.50
N GLN A 217 6.18 9.99 41.37
CA GLN A 217 5.53 8.75 40.90
C GLN A 217 4.20 9.03 40.20
N GLU A 218 3.42 10.02 40.65
CA GLU A 218 2.19 10.45 39.98
C GLU A 218 2.48 10.94 38.58
N LEU A 219 3.51 11.76 38.39
CA LEU A 219 3.96 12.17 37.05
C LEU A 219 4.33 10.95 36.19
N GLY A 220 5.10 10.00 36.74
CA GLY A 220 5.48 8.78 36.06
C GLY A 220 4.28 7.93 35.61
N VAL A 221 3.20 7.89 36.41
CA VAL A 221 1.95 7.20 36.03
C VAL A 221 1.30 7.91 34.87
N GLU A 222 1.20 9.24 34.83
CA GLU A 222 0.59 9.98 33.74
C GLU A 222 1.42 9.88 32.45
N GLU A 223 2.75 9.90 32.57
CA GLU A 223 3.63 9.64 31.39
C GLU A 223 3.43 8.23 30.81
N ALA A 224 3.38 7.21 31.68
CA ALA A 224 3.13 5.84 31.25
C ALA A 224 1.74 5.69 30.62
N ARG A 225 0.71 6.34 31.15
CA ARG A 225 -0.65 6.36 30.59
C ARG A 225 -0.67 7.00 29.21
N ASN A 226 -0.01 8.14 29.05
CA ASN A 226 0.12 8.79 27.75
C ASN A 226 0.84 7.90 26.73
N GLN A 227 1.90 7.17 27.14
CA GLN A 227 2.61 6.24 26.26
C GLN A 227 1.72 5.08 25.80
N VAL A 228 0.86 4.55 26.66
CA VAL A 228 -0.15 3.54 26.29
C VAL A 228 -1.09 4.10 25.21
N ASP A 229 -1.58 5.32 25.39
CA ASP A 229 -2.49 5.95 24.43
C ASP A 229 -1.82 6.20 23.06
N VAL A 230 -0.57 6.67 23.05
CA VAL A 230 0.21 6.87 21.81
C VAL A 230 0.40 5.54 21.05
N ASN A 231 0.80 4.48 21.77
CA ASN A 231 1.01 3.16 21.15
C ASN A 231 -0.31 2.54 20.69
N ARG A 232 -1.41 2.72 21.46
CA ARG A 232 -2.75 2.29 21.08
C ARG A 232 -3.21 2.96 19.77
N LEU A 233 -3.09 4.29 19.67
CA LEU A 233 -3.46 5.05 18.49
C LEU A 233 -2.60 4.65 17.26
N SER A 234 -1.30 4.40 17.49
CA SER A 234 -0.39 3.93 16.46
C SER A 234 -0.82 2.57 15.90
N LEU A 235 -1.22 1.64 16.77
CA LEU A 235 -1.73 0.34 16.36
C LEU A 235 -3.08 0.47 15.63
N LEU A 236 -4.03 1.24 16.15
CA LEU A 236 -5.33 1.49 15.49
C LEU A 236 -5.16 2.05 14.07
N ARG A 237 -4.20 2.95 13.89
CA ARG A 237 -3.87 3.49 12.57
C ARG A 237 -3.35 2.42 11.61
N LEU A 238 -2.46 1.53 12.06
CA LEU A 238 -1.94 0.42 11.25
C LEU A 238 -3.04 -0.59 10.89
N LEU A 239 -3.96 -0.86 11.83
CA LEU A 239 -5.08 -1.76 11.64
C LEU A 239 -6.23 -1.12 10.83
N ALA A 240 -6.14 0.18 10.55
CA ALA A 240 -7.20 1.01 9.93
C ALA A 240 -8.56 0.85 10.65
N LEU A 241 -8.50 0.82 11.97
CA LEU A 241 -9.67 0.83 12.86
C LEU A 241 -10.04 2.27 13.27
N ASP A 242 -11.22 2.42 13.86
CA ASP A 242 -11.64 3.70 14.42
C ASP A 242 -10.74 4.11 15.59
N MET A 243 -10.27 5.36 15.59
CA MET A 243 -9.38 5.91 16.63
C MET A 243 -10.06 6.00 18.02
N SER A 244 -11.38 5.98 18.07
CA SER A 244 -12.17 5.94 19.32
C SER A 244 -12.19 4.54 19.96
N SER A 245 -11.79 3.50 19.24
CA SER A 245 -11.79 2.11 19.71
C SER A 245 -10.83 1.93 20.88
N ARG A 246 -11.30 1.26 21.93
CA ARG A 246 -10.47 0.89 23.08
C ARG A 246 -10.00 -0.54 22.90
N ILE A 247 -8.72 -0.70 22.58
CA ILE A 247 -8.06 -2.01 22.44
C ILE A 247 -7.07 -2.22 23.60
N HIS A 248 -6.99 -3.46 24.04
CA HIS A 248 -6.04 -3.93 25.04
C HIS A 248 -5.28 -5.12 24.46
N ALA A 249 -3.94 -5.10 24.55
CA ALA A 249 -3.12 -6.23 24.14
C ALA A 249 -3.16 -7.30 25.24
N SER A 250 -3.62 -8.51 24.91
CA SER A 250 -3.96 -9.53 25.91
C SER A 250 -2.91 -10.64 26.09
N GLU A 251 -1.79 -10.60 25.31
CA GLU A 251 -0.73 -11.61 25.42
C GLU A 251 0.21 -11.32 26.59
N ALA A 252 0.76 -12.38 27.19
CA ALA A 252 1.81 -12.25 28.19
C ALA A 252 3.16 -11.91 27.54
N LEU A 253 3.89 -10.96 28.13
CA LEU A 253 5.27 -10.61 27.76
C LEU A 253 6.19 -11.76 28.17
N GLN A 254 6.36 -12.77 27.30
CA GLN A 254 7.29 -13.87 27.51
C GLN A 254 8.44 -13.75 26.50
N ALA A 255 9.65 -13.59 26.99
CA ALA A 255 10.87 -13.69 26.20
C ALA A 255 11.41 -15.10 26.26
N ALA A 256 11.17 -15.92 25.22
CA ALA A 256 11.85 -17.19 25.07
C ALA A 256 13.34 -16.93 24.78
N LYS A 257 14.23 -17.56 25.51
CA LYS A 257 15.67 -17.50 25.25
C LYS A 257 15.95 -18.31 23.98
N ILE A 258 16.11 -17.62 22.87
CA ILE A 258 16.44 -18.23 21.57
C ILE A 258 17.96 -18.24 21.44
N SER A 259 18.57 -19.43 21.29
CA SER A 259 19.96 -19.56 20.89
C SER A 259 20.06 -19.43 19.38
N ILE A 260 20.70 -18.38 18.89
CA ILE A 260 20.92 -18.18 17.46
C ILE A 260 22.32 -18.65 17.12
N ASP A 261 22.42 -19.66 16.26
CA ASP A 261 23.71 -20.01 15.65
C ASP A 261 24.05 -18.98 14.57
N GLN A 262 25.10 -18.20 14.81
CA GLN A 262 25.55 -17.14 13.92
C GLN A 262 25.88 -17.65 12.51
N ARG A 263 26.47 -18.85 12.37
CA ARG A 263 26.84 -19.41 11.07
C ARG A 263 25.60 -19.77 10.25
N GLU A 264 24.64 -20.41 10.88
CA GLU A 264 23.38 -20.78 10.22
C GLU A 264 22.55 -19.54 9.88
N ALA A 265 22.51 -18.53 10.75
CA ALA A 265 21.84 -17.27 10.48
C ALA A 265 22.44 -16.54 9.27
N LEU A 266 23.78 -16.49 9.14
CA LEU A 266 24.45 -15.92 7.98
C LEU A 266 24.16 -16.70 6.70
N ARG A 267 24.17 -18.04 6.77
CA ARG A 267 23.83 -18.89 5.62
C ARG A 267 22.41 -18.66 5.13
N LEU A 268 21.45 -18.61 6.05
CA LEU A 268 20.05 -18.35 5.73
C LEU A 268 19.85 -16.93 5.17
N ALA A 269 20.53 -15.93 5.70
CA ALA A 269 20.48 -14.57 5.20
C ALA A 269 20.96 -14.50 3.74
N GLN A 270 22.07 -15.16 3.39
CA GLN A 270 22.59 -15.20 2.01
C GLN A 270 21.66 -15.89 1.01
N ILE A 271 20.88 -16.88 1.47
CA ILE A 271 19.99 -17.67 0.60
C ILE A 271 18.59 -17.03 0.48
N GLN A 272 18.10 -16.40 1.56
CA GLN A 272 16.71 -15.94 1.67
C GLN A 272 16.53 -14.42 1.58
N GLN A 273 17.60 -13.64 1.71
CA GLN A 273 17.49 -12.21 1.45
C GLN A 273 17.37 -11.96 -0.05
N PRO A 274 16.34 -11.16 -0.46
CA PRO A 274 16.11 -10.80 -1.85
C PRO A 274 17.19 -9.89 -2.40
#